data_b0c89e3dde40ef098c8681395e77a9fd
#
_entry.id   b0c89e3dde40ef098c8681395e77a9fd
#
_cell.length_a   1.000
_cell.length_b   1.000
_cell.length_c   1.000
_cell.angle_alpha   90.00
_cell.angle_beta   90.00
_cell.angle_gamma   90.00
#
_symmetry.space_group_name_H-M   'P 1'
#
loop_
_entity.id
_entity.type
_entity.pdbx_description
1 polymer ?
#
loop_
_entity_poly.entity_id
_entity_poly.type
_entity_poly.pdbx_seq_one_letter_code
_entity_poly.pdbx_strand_id
1 'polypeptide(L)'
;MSSIFLLQLILLAAASSASDTKPGCPDTCGNVTVPYPFGIKDGCSIDEDWFYLTCNYSYTPPKLLLGSYEVVNITLQGQLEVNNFISSDCNDESGSLYSSSWWMTLNRNAPFTFSYTRNKFTAIGCDTIALITGSSGRNFTSGCVSFCSDDGSVTNNSCSGIGCCQTPIPMGAKMFEVKVRSSKNHSEVLGFNPCSFAFLIDQEKFKFSVTDLSRTSSYNKTTLVPVVIDWAIGNGTCESARRDAATFACVSENSNCSDSSDGPGYRCSCSQDIDECEENTYDCRGGKCKNTEGSYSCTSDNKLLKVILVRLSASRPWHWSASRGAVDGLSPAEAVIH
;
A
#
# COMPACT_ATOMS: atom_id res chain seq x y z
N MET A 1 65.08 -8.87 27.60
CA MET A 1 64.34 -8.03 26.64
C MET A 1 63.02 -8.69 26.40
N SER A 2 62.03 -8.27 27.16
CA SER A 2 60.68 -8.88 27.13
C SER A 2 59.80 -8.08 26.19
N SER A 3 59.41 -8.72 25.11
CA SER A 3 58.39 -8.18 24.18
C SER A 3 57.00 -8.44 24.75
N ILE A 4 56.39 -7.38 25.20
CA ILE A 4 54.96 -7.41 25.62
C ILE A 4 54.14 -7.33 24.36
N PHE A 5 53.50 -8.48 23.97
CA PHE A 5 52.45 -8.50 22.96
C PHE A 5 51.20 -7.90 23.57
N LEU A 6 50.90 -6.67 23.17
CA LEU A 6 49.63 -6.04 23.45
C LEU A 6 48.58 -6.69 22.55
N LEU A 7 47.83 -7.60 23.12
CA LEU A 7 46.64 -8.17 22.48
C LEU A 7 45.52 -7.11 22.53
N GLN A 8 45.41 -6.29 21.51
CA GLN A 8 44.23 -5.43 21.33
C GLN A 8 43.04 -6.34 20.96
N LEU A 9 42.24 -6.63 21.98
CA LEU A 9 40.89 -7.16 21.78
C LEU A 9 40.06 -6.06 21.14
N ILE A 10 39.92 -6.10 19.82
CA ILE A 10 38.92 -5.32 19.11
C ILE A 10 37.58 -5.96 19.48
N LEU A 11 36.91 -5.40 20.48
CA LEU A 11 35.47 -5.60 20.64
C LEU A 11 34.82 -4.95 19.41
N LEU A 12 34.44 -5.77 18.43
CA LEU A 12 33.41 -5.44 17.49
C LEU A 12 32.11 -5.32 18.30
N ALA A 13 31.81 -4.13 18.79
CA ALA A 13 30.46 -3.77 19.12
C ALA A 13 29.70 -3.85 17.82
N ALA A 14 28.97 -4.94 17.61
CA ALA A 14 27.89 -4.96 16.65
C ALA A 14 26.94 -3.85 17.11
N ALA A 15 26.95 -2.73 16.39
CA ALA A 15 25.90 -1.74 16.51
C ALA A 15 24.61 -2.48 16.12
N SER A 16 23.87 -2.98 17.09
CA SER A 16 22.49 -3.37 16.90
C SER A 16 21.78 -2.08 16.56
N SER A 17 21.49 -1.87 15.27
CA SER A 17 20.43 -0.96 14.89
C SER A 17 19.24 -1.36 15.77
N ALA A 18 18.64 -0.40 16.47
CA ALA A 18 17.44 -0.63 17.26
C ALA A 18 16.35 -1.03 16.27
N SER A 19 16.22 -2.33 16.07
CA SER A 19 15.17 -2.92 15.24
C SER A 19 13.90 -2.87 16.08
N ASP A 20 12.85 -2.23 15.55
CA ASP A 20 11.52 -2.23 16.15
C ASP A 20 10.90 -3.62 16.24
N THR A 21 11.66 -4.68 15.96
CA THR A 21 11.27 -6.08 15.99
C THR A 21 11.80 -6.77 17.23
N LYS A 22 11.18 -7.90 17.62
CA LYS A 22 11.73 -8.77 18.68
C LYS A 22 13.12 -9.28 18.30
N PRO A 23 14.08 -9.38 19.26
CA PRO A 23 15.41 -9.91 19.01
C PRO A 23 15.39 -11.28 18.33
N GLY A 24 16.11 -11.43 17.22
CA GLY A 24 16.18 -12.66 16.43
C GLY A 24 15.02 -12.91 15.47
N CYS A 25 14.13 -11.92 15.32
CA CYS A 25 13.05 -11.94 14.34
C CYS A 25 13.45 -11.21 13.05
N PRO A 26 12.96 -11.66 11.88
CA PRO A 26 13.12 -10.93 10.65
C PRO A 26 12.37 -9.58 10.73
N ASP A 27 13.01 -8.53 10.27
CA ASP A 27 12.52 -7.16 10.29
C ASP A 27 11.98 -6.67 8.94
N THR A 28 12.16 -7.44 7.87
CA THR A 28 11.77 -7.05 6.53
C THR A 28 11.20 -8.22 5.72
N CYS A 29 10.28 -7.90 4.80
CA CYS A 29 9.83 -8.79 3.74
C CYS A 29 9.82 -8.01 2.42
N GLY A 30 10.76 -8.34 1.52
CA GLY A 30 10.96 -7.57 0.30
C GLY A 30 11.38 -6.13 0.61
N ASN A 31 10.54 -5.19 0.24
CA ASN A 31 10.78 -3.76 0.48
C ASN A 31 10.00 -3.19 1.68
N VAL A 32 9.33 -4.04 2.45
CA VAL A 32 8.47 -3.62 3.57
C VAL A 32 9.14 -3.99 4.89
N THR A 33 9.31 -3.00 5.76
CA THR A 33 9.73 -3.21 7.16
C THR A 33 8.55 -3.76 7.95
N VAL A 34 8.82 -4.73 8.83
CA VAL A 34 7.83 -5.42 9.66
C VAL A 34 8.14 -5.13 11.13
N PRO A 35 7.62 -4.02 11.67
CA PRO A 35 7.86 -3.67 13.06
C PRO A 35 7.00 -4.53 14.00
N TYR A 36 7.45 -4.70 15.25
CA TYR A 36 6.59 -5.19 16.31
C TYR A 36 5.41 -4.21 16.54
N PRO A 37 4.16 -4.66 16.69
CA PRO A 37 3.70 -6.01 17.11
C PRO A 37 3.56 -7.03 15.99
N PHE A 38 3.83 -6.69 14.74
CA PHE A 38 3.79 -7.64 13.62
C PHE A 38 5.00 -8.58 13.61
N GLY A 39 4.82 -9.74 12.95
CA GLY A 39 5.89 -10.70 12.73
C GLY A 39 5.61 -11.56 11.50
N ILE A 40 6.68 -12.10 10.89
CA ILE A 40 6.63 -12.98 9.71
C ILE A 40 7.23 -14.36 9.98
N LYS A 41 7.45 -14.68 11.27
CA LYS A 41 7.97 -15.97 11.75
C LYS A 41 7.32 -16.27 13.09
N ASP A 42 7.09 -17.55 13.38
CA ASP A 42 6.50 -18.04 14.62
C ASP A 42 7.20 -17.44 15.84
N GLY A 43 6.41 -16.94 16.79
CA GLY A 43 6.88 -16.28 18.01
C GLY A 43 7.36 -14.84 17.85
N CYS A 44 7.36 -14.29 16.63
CA CYS A 44 7.82 -12.94 16.35
C CYS A 44 6.73 -11.88 16.43
N SER A 45 5.46 -12.23 16.22
CA SER A 45 4.31 -11.35 16.45
C SER A 45 3.93 -11.31 17.95
N ILE A 46 3.08 -10.33 18.32
CA ILE A 46 2.47 -10.30 19.66
C ILE A 46 1.39 -11.37 19.80
N ASP A 47 0.70 -11.63 18.69
CA ASP A 47 -0.43 -12.54 18.60
C ASP A 47 -0.41 -13.17 17.20
N GLU A 48 -0.34 -14.49 17.14
CA GLU A 48 -0.26 -15.23 15.87
C GLU A 48 -1.60 -15.21 15.10
N ASP A 49 -2.72 -14.96 15.76
CA ASP A 49 -4.03 -14.89 15.09
C ASP A 49 -4.22 -13.61 14.28
N TRP A 50 -3.64 -12.46 14.74
CA TRP A 50 -3.93 -11.17 14.15
C TRP A 50 -2.71 -10.43 13.59
N PHE A 51 -1.56 -10.52 14.28
CA PHE A 51 -0.36 -9.77 13.93
C PHE A 51 0.68 -10.59 13.16
N TYR A 52 0.38 -11.86 12.88
CA TYR A 52 1.22 -12.67 11.99
C TYR A 52 0.95 -12.32 10.52
N LEU A 53 2.00 -11.94 9.79
CA LEU A 53 1.99 -11.66 8.37
C LEU A 53 2.75 -12.73 7.61
N THR A 54 2.32 -13.02 6.39
CA THR A 54 2.99 -14.00 5.54
C THR A 54 3.94 -13.31 4.57
N CYS A 55 5.24 -13.65 4.62
CA CYS A 55 6.18 -13.21 3.59
C CYS A 55 6.19 -14.23 2.43
N ASN A 56 5.70 -13.82 1.26
CA ASN A 56 5.59 -14.71 0.10
C ASN A 56 6.81 -14.57 -0.82
N TYR A 57 7.69 -15.56 -0.78
CA TYR A 57 8.93 -15.64 -1.54
C TYR A 57 8.75 -16.12 -2.99
N SER A 58 7.51 -16.39 -3.43
CA SER A 58 7.25 -16.72 -4.84
C SER A 58 7.36 -15.51 -5.76
N TYR A 59 7.43 -14.32 -5.19
CA TYR A 59 7.65 -13.06 -5.91
C TYR A 59 9.10 -12.57 -5.76
N THR A 60 9.55 -11.74 -6.70
CA THR A 60 10.85 -11.07 -6.66
C THR A 60 10.67 -9.58 -6.92
N PRO A 61 10.81 -8.71 -5.90
CA PRO A 61 11.05 -9.01 -4.49
C PRO A 61 9.88 -9.76 -3.82
N PRO A 62 10.12 -10.43 -2.67
CA PRO A 62 9.06 -11.05 -1.88
C PRO A 62 7.95 -10.06 -1.50
N LYS A 63 6.71 -10.55 -1.36
CA LYS A 63 5.55 -9.75 -0.99
C LYS A 63 5.08 -10.08 0.42
N LEU A 64 4.82 -9.04 1.21
CA LEU A 64 4.23 -9.16 2.54
C LEU A 64 2.70 -9.21 2.41
N LEU A 65 2.06 -10.15 3.10
CA LEU A 65 0.63 -10.39 3.00
C LEU A 65 -0.06 -10.37 4.38
N LEU A 66 -1.19 -9.66 4.46
CA LEU A 66 -2.20 -9.79 5.51
C LEU A 66 -3.35 -10.64 4.95
N GLY A 67 -3.35 -11.93 5.23
CA GLY A 67 -4.22 -12.87 4.54
C GLY A 67 -3.94 -12.90 3.02
N SER A 68 -4.88 -12.45 2.21
CA SER A 68 -4.72 -12.34 0.74
C SER A 68 -4.32 -10.95 0.25
N TYR A 69 -4.24 -9.95 1.14
CA TYR A 69 -3.96 -8.56 0.77
C TYR A 69 -2.47 -8.25 0.86
N GLU A 70 -1.91 -7.66 -0.20
CA GLU A 70 -0.51 -7.24 -0.22
C GLU A 70 -0.34 -5.99 0.67
N VAL A 71 0.50 -6.13 1.69
CA VAL A 71 0.91 -5.02 2.58
C VAL A 71 2.06 -4.28 1.91
N VAL A 72 1.94 -2.97 1.80
CA VAL A 72 2.95 -2.12 1.16
C VAL A 72 3.64 -1.19 2.15
N ASN A 73 3.04 -0.96 3.32
CA ASN A 73 3.65 -0.17 4.38
C ASN A 73 3.03 -0.50 5.75
N ILE A 74 3.82 -0.38 6.82
CA ILE A 74 3.38 -0.47 8.22
C ILE A 74 4.01 0.67 8.98
N THR A 75 3.23 1.38 9.79
CA THR A 75 3.71 2.47 10.63
C THR A 75 3.41 2.22 12.10
N LEU A 76 4.30 2.66 13.00
CA LEU A 76 4.11 2.57 14.45
C LEU A 76 2.97 3.48 14.95
N GLN A 77 2.56 4.46 14.14
CA GLN A 77 1.39 5.31 14.44
C GLN A 77 0.06 4.56 14.32
N GLY A 78 0.10 3.25 14.04
CA GLY A 78 -1.07 2.39 14.01
C GLY A 78 -1.73 2.27 12.65
N GLN A 79 -0.99 2.44 11.57
CA GLN A 79 -1.49 2.33 10.21
C GLN A 79 -0.76 1.22 9.46
N LEU A 80 -1.54 0.48 8.68
CA LEU A 80 -1.08 -0.55 7.76
C LEU A 80 -1.69 -0.24 6.40
N GLU A 81 -0.87 -0.14 5.37
CA GLU A 81 -1.32 0.15 4.02
C GLU A 81 -1.31 -1.12 3.18
N VAL A 82 -2.42 -1.40 2.51
CA VAL A 82 -2.58 -2.58 1.66
C VAL A 82 -3.03 -2.18 0.26
N ASN A 83 -2.64 -2.98 -0.73
CA ASN A 83 -3.14 -2.86 -2.08
C ASN A 83 -4.55 -3.44 -2.20
N ASN A 84 -5.44 -2.70 -2.87
CA ASN A 84 -6.82 -3.09 -3.13
C ASN A 84 -7.16 -2.90 -4.61
N PHE A 85 -8.07 -3.73 -5.14
CA PHE A 85 -8.56 -3.58 -6.51
C PHE A 85 -9.64 -2.49 -6.61
N ILE A 86 -9.94 -2.08 -7.84
CA ILE A 86 -10.97 -1.10 -8.15
C ILE A 86 -12.19 -1.76 -8.80
N SER A 87 -13.36 -1.15 -8.64
CA SER A 87 -14.56 -1.47 -9.37
C SER A 87 -14.63 -0.64 -10.64
N SER A 88 -15.17 -1.22 -11.72
CA SER A 88 -15.24 -0.57 -13.02
C SER A 88 -16.57 -0.84 -13.71
N ASP A 89 -17.01 0.12 -14.54
CA ASP A 89 -18.12 0.00 -15.47
C ASP A 89 -17.73 0.71 -16.77
N CYS A 90 -17.61 -0.04 -17.86
CA CYS A 90 -17.02 0.45 -19.11
C CYS A 90 -17.87 0.07 -20.32
N ASN A 91 -17.82 0.92 -21.34
CA ASN A 91 -18.30 0.66 -22.67
C ASN A 91 -17.10 0.66 -23.63
N ASP A 92 -16.77 -0.47 -24.22
CA ASP A 92 -15.64 -0.59 -25.13
C ASP A 92 -15.95 -0.05 -26.53
N GLU A 93 -14.97 -0.05 -27.42
CA GLU A 93 -15.13 0.46 -28.80
C GLU A 93 -16.10 -0.36 -29.65
N SER A 94 -16.35 -1.63 -29.28
CA SER A 94 -17.32 -2.49 -29.93
C SER A 94 -18.75 -2.26 -29.44
N GLY A 95 -18.94 -1.40 -28.42
CA GLY A 95 -20.22 -1.18 -27.75
C GLY A 95 -20.53 -2.26 -26.70
N SER A 96 -19.55 -3.10 -26.36
CA SER A 96 -19.71 -4.11 -25.31
C SER A 96 -19.56 -3.48 -23.93
N LEU A 97 -20.57 -3.72 -23.09
CA LEU A 97 -20.55 -3.27 -21.70
C LEU A 97 -19.90 -4.35 -20.82
N TYR A 98 -18.99 -3.95 -19.96
CA TYR A 98 -18.45 -4.80 -18.91
C TYR A 98 -18.35 -4.06 -17.60
N SER A 99 -18.65 -4.73 -16.51
CA SER A 99 -18.56 -4.18 -15.17
C SER A 99 -17.87 -5.16 -14.22
N SER A 100 -17.22 -4.60 -13.21
CA SER A 100 -16.67 -5.35 -12.09
C SER A 100 -17.05 -4.67 -10.79
N SER A 101 -17.25 -5.46 -9.74
CA SER A 101 -17.41 -4.96 -8.38
C SER A 101 -16.32 -5.58 -7.50
N TRP A 102 -15.89 -4.83 -6.51
CA TRP A 102 -14.87 -5.29 -5.59
C TRP A 102 -15.29 -5.10 -4.14
N TRP A 103 -14.85 -5.98 -3.28
CA TRP A 103 -15.07 -5.90 -1.84
C TRP A 103 -13.80 -6.26 -1.09
N MET A 104 -13.69 -5.75 0.12
CA MET A 104 -12.63 -6.08 1.06
C MET A 104 -13.23 -6.33 2.43
N THR A 105 -12.76 -7.37 3.11
CA THR A 105 -13.23 -7.76 4.44
C THR A 105 -12.06 -7.98 5.37
N LEU A 106 -12.10 -7.32 6.53
CA LEU A 106 -11.27 -7.59 7.68
C LEU A 106 -12.04 -8.52 8.63
N ASN A 107 -11.32 -9.41 9.32
CA ASN A 107 -11.97 -10.26 10.29
C ASN A 107 -12.67 -9.41 11.38
N ARG A 108 -13.92 -9.76 11.69
CA ARG A 108 -14.74 -9.00 12.65
C ARG A 108 -14.07 -8.86 14.02
N ASN A 109 -13.36 -9.90 14.47
CA ASN A 109 -12.72 -9.96 15.78
C ASN A 109 -11.28 -9.39 15.77
N ALA A 110 -10.69 -9.19 14.58
CA ALA A 110 -9.37 -8.62 14.47
C ALA A 110 -9.33 -7.16 14.97
N PRO A 111 -8.23 -6.70 15.52
CA PRO A 111 -8.06 -5.33 16.00
C PRO A 111 -7.77 -4.36 14.85
N PHE A 112 -8.43 -4.54 13.71
CA PHE A 112 -8.25 -3.79 12.47
C PHE A 112 -9.55 -3.14 12.02
N THR A 113 -9.47 -1.88 11.53
CA THR A 113 -10.57 -1.17 10.89
C THR A 113 -10.07 -0.38 9.70
N PHE A 114 -10.90 -0.13 8.69
CA PHE A 114 -10.52 0.81 7.63
C PHE A 114 -10.41 2.21 8.19
N SER A 115 -9.29 2.88 7.96
CA SER A 115 -9.05 4.23 8.44
C SER A 115 -10.06 5.20 7.85
N TYR A 116 -10.92 5.77 8.69
CA TYR A 116 -11.92 6.75 8.28
C TYR A 116 -11.33 8.15 8.08
N THR A 117 -10.16 8.39 8.66
CA THR A 117 -9.43 9.65 8.53
C THR A 117 -8.58 9.72 7.28
N ARG A 118 -8.00 8.59 6.86
CA ARG A 118 -7.10 8.51 5.72
C ARG A 118 -7.83 8.15 4.43
N ASN A 119 -8.78 7.22 4.48
CA ASN A 119 -9.44 6.74 3.27
C ASN A 119 -10.63 7.62 2.86
N LYS A 120 -10.78 7.78 1.54
CA LYS A 120 -11.97 8.33 0.90
C LYS A 120 -12.52 7.34 -0.11
N PHE A 121 -13.84 7.19 -0.10
CA PHE A 121 -14.53 6.56 -1.21
C PHE A 121 -14.52 7.52 -2.39
N THR A 122 -13.94 7.06 -3.50
CA THR A 122 -13.67 7.88 -4.68
C THR A 122 -14.31 7.23 -5.90
N ALA A 123 -14.95 8.04 -6.73
CA ALA A 123 -15.41 7.62 -8.05
C ALA A 123 -14.94 8.59 -9.12
N ILE A 124 -14.54 8.04 -10.29
CA ILE A 124 -14.03 8.76 -11.46
C ILE A 124 -14.94 8.43 -12.64
N GLY A 125 -15.35 9.46 -13.36
CA GLY A 125 -16.16 9.34 -14.59
C GLY A 125 -17.15 10.48 -14.75
N CYS A 126 -17.69 10.64 -15.95
CA CYS A 126 -18.64 11.69 -16.34
C CYS A 126 -20.10 11.20 -16.49
N ASP A 127 -20.33 9.91 -16.39
CA ASP A 127 -21.68 9.28 -16.33
C ASP A 127 -21.64 8.22 -15.22
N THR A 128 -21.41 8.64 -13.98
CA THR A 128 -21.01 7.74 -12.90
C THR A 128 -21.93 7.83 -11.70
N ILE A 129 -22.49 6.67 -11.30
CA ILE A 129 -23.16 6.47 -10.03
C ILE A 129 -22.41 5.37 -9.28
N ALA A 130 -21.81 5.70 -8.16
CA ALA A 130 -21.04 4.75 -7.36
C ALA A 130 -21.60 4.63 -5.94
N LEU A 131 -21.59 3.41 -5.42
CA LEU A 131 -22.04 3.08 -4.07
C LEU A 131 -20.96 2.31 -3.34
N ILE A 132 -20.80 2.62 -2.05
CA ILE A 132 -20.04 1.84 -1.09
C ILE A 132 -20.95 1.39 0.04
N THR A 133 -20.92 0.11 0.35
CA THR A 133 -21.72 -0.48 1.44
C THR A 133 -20.82 -1.23 2.39
N GLY A 134 -21.10 -1.14 3.68
CA GLY A 134 -20.43 -1.91 4.72
C GLY A 134 -21.43 -2.68 5.55
N SER A 135 -21.08 -3.93 5.92
CA SER A 135 -21.96 -4.82 6.70
C SER A 135 -21.28 -5.48 7.90
N SER A 136 -20.00 -5.20 8.12
CA SER A 136 -19.22 -5.72 9.25
C SER A 136 -18.51 -4.58 9.97
N GLY A 137 -18.53 -4.63 11.29
CA GLY A 137 -18.09 -3.56 12.17
C GLY A 137 -19.11 -2.43 12.20
N ARG A 138 -19.29 -1.74 11.10
CA ARG A 138 -20.27 -0.67 10.92
C ARG A 138 -21.15 -0.94 9.70
N ASN A 139 -22.47 -0.93 9.88
CA ASN A 139 -23.41 -0.98 8.77
C ASN A 139 -23.61 0.42 8.20
N PHE A 140 -23.35 0.59 6.92
CA PHE A 140 -23.56 1.86 6.22
C PHE A 140 -23.77 1.64 4.72
N THR A 141 -24.36 2.64 4.10
CA THR A 141 -24.39 2.82 2.65
C THR A 141 -24.12 4.28 2.37
N SER A 142 -23.16 4.55 1.49
CA SER A 142 -22.85 5.87 1.02
C SER A 142 -22.76 5.86 -0.50
N GLY A 143 -22.82 7.03 -1.11
CA GLY A 143 -22.79 7.15 -2.56
C GLY A 143 -22.00 8.34 -3.04
N CYS A 144 -21.62 8.25 -4.31
CA CYS A 144 -20.87 9.27 -5.00
C CYS A 144 -21.38 9.33 -6.43
N VAL A 145 -21.71 10.53 -6.89
CA VAL A 145 -22.25 10.77 -8.23
C VAL A 145 -21.39 11.79 -8.95
N SER A 146 -21.05 11.51 -10.21
CA SER A 146 -20.23 12.40 -11.02
C SER A 146 -20.73 12.45 -12.45
N PHE A 147 -21.11 13.64 -12.87
CA PHE A 147 -21.59 13.92 -14.23
C PHE A 147 -20.82 15.09 -14.85
N CYS A 148 -20.55 15.00 -16.14
CA CYS A 148 -19.98 16.08 -16.94
C CYS A 148 -20.38 15.92 -18.42
N SER A 149 -20.58 17.02 -19.10
CA SER A 149 -20.97 17.01 -20.51
C SER A 149 -19.79 16.92 -21.47
N ASP A 150 -18.64 17.42 -21.03
CA ASP A 150 -17.38 17.47 -21.78
C ASP A 150 -16.19 17.50 -20.81
N ASP A 151 -15.00 17.24 -21.31
CA ASP A 151 -13.75 17.27 -20.56
C ASP A 151 -13.31 18.68 -20.17
N GLY A 152 -13.74 19.71 -20.89
CA GLY A 152 -13.46 21.13 -20.61
C GLY A 152 -14.15 21.63 -19.33
N SER A 153 -15.23 20.97 -18.88
CA SER A 153 -15.93 21.26 -17.63
C SER A 153 -15.23 20.72 -16.39
N VAL A 154 -14.24 19.83 -16.58
CA VAL A 154 -13.59 19.09 -15.50
C VAL A 154 -12.32 19.81 -15.03
N THR A 155 -12.12 19.85 -13.72
CA THR A 155 -10.96 20.52 -13.11
C THR A 155 -10.02 19.50 -12.47
N ASN A 156 -8.72 19.54 -12.82
CA ASN A 156 -7.70 18.72 -12.19
C ASN A 156 -7.66 18.93 -10.66
N ASN A 157 -7.41 17.85 -9.92
CA ASN A 157 -7.36 17.80 -8.46
C ASN A 157 -8.66 18.23 -7.76
N SER A 158 -9.80 18.20 -8.47
CA SER A 158 -11.12 18.48 -7.92
C SER A 158 -12.01 17.25 -7.99
N CYS A 159 -12.60 16.86 -6.86
CA CYS A 159 -13.56 15.76 -6.77
C CYS A 159 -14.90 16.29 -6.20
N SER A 160 -15.50 17.22 -6.92
CA SER A 160 -16.74 17.93 -6.54
C SER A 160 -18.01 17.36 -7.17
N GLY A 161 -17.92 16.23 -7.87
CA GLY A 161 -19.04 15.63 -8.61
C GLY A 161 -19.01 15.93 -10.11
N ILE A 162 -17.92 16.51 -10.63
CA ILE A 162 -17.68 16.77 -12.06
C ILE A 162 -16.40 16.05 -12.46
N GLY A 163 -16.51 14.92 -13.11
CA GLY A 163 -15.39 14.04 -13.50
C GLY A 163 -14.84 13.17 -12.37
N CYS A 164 -14.92 13.65 -11.14
CA CYS A 164 -14.53 12.94 -9.93
C CYS A 164 -15.40 13.35 -8.76
N CYS A 165 -15.72 12.40 -7.87
CA CYS A 165 -16.35 12.69 -6.58
C CYS A 165 -15.73 11.87 -5.45
N GLN A 166 -15.76 12.40 -4.23
CA GLN A 166 -15.26 11.75 -3.01
C GLN A 166 -16.23 11.89 -1.85
N THR A 167 -16.36 10.83 -1.04
CA THR A 167 -17.08 10.85 0.24
C THR A 167 -16.28 10.16 1.33
N PRO A 168 -16.41 10.57 2.61
CA PRO A 168 -15.81 9.87 3.73
C PRO A 168 -16.51 8.54 3.98
N ILE A 169 -15.81 7.63 4.67
CA ILE A 169 -16.37 6.41 5.24
C ILE A 169 -16.56 6.57 6.75
N PRO A 170 -17.48 5.82 7.38
CA PRO A 170 -17.67 5.92 8.84
C PRO A 170 -16.57 5.18 9.60
N MET A 171 -16.28 5.64 10.81
CA MET A 171 -15.39 4.97 11.78
C MET A 171 -15.87 3.57 12.10
N GLY A 172 -14.94 2.63 12.27
CA GLY A 172 -15.20 1.26 12.69
C GLY A 172 -15.68 0.32 11.58
N ALA A 173 -15.56 0.72 10.31
CA ALA A 173 -15.85 -0.16 9.17
C ALA A 173 -14.81 -1.29 9.09
N LYS A 174 -15.28 -2.54 8.90
CA LYS A 174 -14.44 -3.74 8.74
C LYS A 174 -14.73 -4.50 7.45
N MET A 175 -15.70 -4.04 6.68
CA MET A 175 -16.03 -4.58 5.38
C MET A 175 -16.57 -3.47 4.50
N PHE A 176 -16.19 -3.46 3.25
CA PHE A 176 -16.86 -2.68 2.24
C PHE A 176 -17.02 -3.45 0.93
N GLU A 177 -18.08 -3.12 0.22
CA GLU A 177 -18.33 -3.51 -1.17
C GLU A 177 -18.51 -2.23 -1.98
N VAL A 178 -17.84 -2.13 -3.12
CA VAL A 178 -17.92 -1.02 -4.05
C VAL A 178 -18.61 -1.47 -5.32
N LYS A 179 -19.64 -0.74 -5.72
CA LYS A 179 -20.34 -0.89 -6.98
C LYS A 179 -20.34 0.42 -7.74
N VAL A 180 -20.09 0.36 -9.04
CA VAL A 180 -20.13 1.50 -9.93
C VAL A 180 -20.95 1.13 -11.16
N ARG A 181 -21.70 2.10 -11.68
CA ARG A 181 -22.46 1.97 -12.92
C ARG A 181 -22.58 3.31 -13.62
N SER A 182 -22.69 3.27 -14.93
CA SER A 182 -23.13 4.41 -15.71
C SER A 182 -24.64 4.59 -15.61
N SER A 183 -25.12 5.80 -15.78
CA SER A 183 -26.55 6.14 -15.85
C SER A 183 -27.11 5.90 -17.26
N LYS A 184 -26.31 6.17 -18.30
CA LYS A 184 -26.71 6.11 -19.70
C LYS A 184 -25.81 5.20 -20.54
N ASN A 185 -25.17 4.21 -19.94
CA ASN A 185 -24.23 3.30 -20.60
C ASN A 185 -23.08 4.05 -21.31
N HIS A 186 -22.64 5.16 -20.75
CA HIS A 186 -21.61 6.06 -21.29
C HIS A 186 -21.96 6.69 -22.68
N SER A 187 -23.19 6.53 -23.19
CA SER A 187 -23.53 6.89 -24.56
C SER A 187 -23.27 8.36 -24.91
N GLU A 188 -23.46 9.28 -23.94
CA GLU A 188 -23.25 10.71 -24.12
C GLU A 188 -21.81 11.15 -23.96
N VAL A 189 -20.97 10.34 -23.32
CA VAL A 189 -19.59 10.67 -22.94
C VAL A 189 -18.56 9.72 -23.56
N LEU A 190 -18.99 8.75 -24.37
CA LEU A 190 -18.17 7.66 -24.91
C LEU A 190 -16.90 8.15 -25.64
N GLY A 191 -16.97 9.32 -26.26
CA GLY A 191 -15.85 9.90 -26.99
C GLY A 191 -14.63 10.24 -26.12
N PHE A 192 -14.87 10.59 -24.86
CA PHE A 192 -13.79 11.02 -23.95
C PHE A 192 -13.79 10.27 -22.61
N ASN A 193 -14.92 9.70 -22.15
CA ASN A 193 -15.01 8.94 -20.90
C ASN A 193 -15.78 7.62 -21.08
N PRO A 194 -15.15 6.57 -21.61
CA PRO A 194 -15.81 5.27 -21.84
C PRO A 194 -15.93 4.41 -20.59
N CYS A 195 -15.28 4.79 -19.49
CA CYS A 195 -15.23 4.01 -18.26
C CYS A 195 -15.54 4.86 -17.02
N SER A 196 -16.23 4.26 -16.08
CA SER A 196 -16.37 4.72 -14.70
C SER A 196 -15.57 3.80 -13.77
N PHE A 197 -14.90 4.37 -12.79
CA PHE A 197 -14.16 3.64 -11.77
C PHE A 197 -14.60 4.08 -10.39
N ALA A 198 -14.60 3.13 -9.43
CA ALA A 198 -14.86 3.46 -8.03
C ALA A 198 -14.04 2.57 -7.10
N PHE A 199 -13.54 3.15 -6.02
CA PHE A 199 -12.64 2.49 -5.08
C PHE A 199 -12.56 3.24 -3.74
N LEU A 200 -12.10 2.54 -2.71
CA LEU A 200 -11.61 3.15 -1.47
C LEU A 200 -10.11 3.39 -1.63
N ILE A 201 -9.61 4.57 -1.27
CA ILE A 201 -8.19 4.93 -1.46
C ILE A 201 -7.70 5.88 -0.36
N ASP A 202 -6.43 5.77 -0.02
CA ASP A 202 -5.73 6.78 0.78
C ASP A 202 -5.76 8.14 0.09
N GLN A 203 -6.42 9.13 0.72
CA GLN A 203 -6.57 10.46 0.15
C GLN A 203 -5.24 11.20 -0.08
N GLU A 204 -4.19 10.87 0.69
CA GLU A 204 -2.88 11.49 0.53
C GLU A 204 -2.13 11.01 -0.72
N LYS A 205 -2.49 9.82 -1.21
CA LYS A 205 -1.90 9.21 -2.41
C LYS A 205 -2.75 9.39 -3.67
N PHE A 206 -3.93 10.01 -3.54
CA PHE A 206 -4.82 10.23 -4.66
C PHE A 206 -4.72 11.66 -5.20
N LYS A 207 -4.56 11.75 -6.52
CA LYS A 207 -4.64 13.02 -7.27
C LYS A 207 -5.40 12.78 -8.55
N PHE A 208 -6.55 13.41 -8.69
CA PHE A 208 -7.36 13.30 -9.90
C PHE A 208 -6.79 14.15 -11.04
N SER A 209 -6.78 13.57 -12.22
CA SER A 209 -6.45 14.27 -13.48
C SER A 209 -7.56 14.08 -14.51
N VAL A 210 -7.80 15.09 -15.34
CA VAL A 210 -8.73 14.98 -16.49
C VAL A 210 -8.35 13.81 -17.40
N THR A 211 -7.06 13.48 -17.50
CA THR A 211 -6.57 12.33 -18.26
C THR A 211 -7.07 10.98 -17.73
N ASP A 212 -7.51 10.93 -16.47
CA ASP A 212 -8.07 9.70 -15.86
C ASP A 212 -9.44 9.33 -16.46
N LEU A 213 -10.10 10.25 -17.15
CA LEU A 213 -11.35 10.02 -17.85
C LEU A 213 -11.16 9.35 -19.21
N SER A 214 -9.96 9.46 -19.80
CA SER A 214 -9.70 9.02 -21.16
C SER A 214 -9.55 7.50 -21.28
N ARG A 215 -9.62 6.99 -22.53
CA ARG A 215 -9.31 5.60 -22.88
C ARG A 215 -7.89 5.19 -22.52
N THR A 216 -6.97 6.16 -22.47
CA THR A 216 -5.56 5.96 -22.10
C THR A 216 -5.31 6.15 -20.61
N SER A 217 -6.37 6.18 -19.81
CA SER A 217 -6.28 6.25 -18.34
C SER A 217 -5.40 5.13 -17.80
N SER A 218 -4.66 5.45 -16.74
CA SER A 218 -3.90 4.45 -15.98
C SER A 218 -4.81 3.48 -15.21
N TYR A 219 -6.08 3.85 -15.02
CA TYR A 219 -7.05 2.99 -14.34
C TYR A 219 -7.60 1.91 -15.27
N ASN A 220 -7.57 0.67 -14.80
CA ASN A 220 -8.14 -0.50 -15.46
C ASN A 220 -8.47 -1.57 -14.42
N LYS A 221 -9.09 -2.67 -14.82
CA LYS A 221 -9.51 -3.76 -13.93
C LYS A 221 -8.39 -4.42 -13.10
N THR A 222 -7.14 -4.22 -13.46
CA THR A 222 -5.96 -4.75 -12.74
C THR A 222 -5.26 -3.69 -11.89
N THR A 223 -5.75 -2.45 -11.90
CA THR A 223 -5.17 -1.37 -11.10
C THR A 223 -5.36 -1.66 -9.63
N LEU A 224 -4.27 -1.52 -8.89
CA LEU A 224 -4.25 -1.58 -7.43
C LEU A 224 -4.13 -0.16 -6.87
N VAL A 225 -4.91 0.10 -5.82
CA VAL A 225 -4.89 1.37 -5.09
C VAL A 225 -4.60 1.13 -3.61
N PRO A 226 -3.86 2.01 -2.94
CA PRO A 226 -3.55 1.86 -1.53
C PRO A 226 -4.77 2.18 -0.65
N VAL A 227 -5.06 1.30 0.30
CA VAL A 227 -6.05 1.47 1.36
C VAL A 227 -5.36 1.39 2.70
N VAL A 228 -5.68 2.31 3.61
CA VAL A 228 -5.12 2.35 4.95
C VAL A 228 -6.05 1.63 5.93
N ILE A 229 -5.45 0.75 6.72
CA ILE A 229 -6.10 0.03 7.81
C ILE A 229 -5.51 0.54 9.12
N ASP A 230 -6.34 0.99 10.04
CA ASP A 230 -5.93 1.34 11.41
C ASP A 230 -5.87 0.06 12.25
N TRP A 231 -4.82 -0.07 13.06
CA TRP A 231 -4.63 -1.20 13.97
C TRP A 231 -4.36 -0.73 15.41
N ALA A 232 -4.70 -1.56 16.37
CA ALA A 232 -4.42 -1.36 17.78
C ALA A 232 -4.16 -2.70 18.47
N ILE A 233 -3.45 -2.71 19.59
CA ILE A 233 -3.13 -3.90 20.37
C ILE A 233 -4.20 -4.11 21.43
N GLY A 234 -4.75 -5.32 21.51
CA GLY A 234 -5.75 -5.70 22.51
C GLY A 234 -7.07 -4.92 22.42
N ASN A 235 -7.86 -4.97 23.47
CA ASN A 235 -9.18 -4.33 23.56
C ASN A 235 -9.27 -3.33 24.74
N GLY A 236 -8.22 -3.21 25.54
CA GLY A 236 -8.15 -2.36 26.72
C GLY A 236 -7.36 -1.07 26.48
N THR A 237 -7.44 -0.16 27.45
CA THR A 237 -6.59 1.04 27.49
C THR A 237 -5.15 0.70 27.87
N CYS A 238 -4.22 1.63 27.64
CA CYS A 238 -2.84 1.54 28.14
C CYS A 238 -2.78 1.25 29.63
N GLU A 239 -3.62 1.93 30.43
CA GLU A 239 -3.67 1.73 31.87
C GLU A 239 -4.09 0.32 32.25
N SER A 240 -5.09 -0.23 31.56
CA SER A 240 -5.55 -1.61 31.80
C SER A 240 -4.52 -2.64 31.35
N ALA A 241 -3.88 -2.44 30.20
CA ALA A 241 -2.87 -3.33 29.65
C ALA A 241 -1.61 -3.42 30.51
N ARG A 242 -1.16 -2.29 31.08
CA ARG A 242 0.00 -2.26 31.99
C ARG A 242 -0.15 -3.11 33.24
N ARG A 243 -1.39 -3.45 33.65
CA ARG A 243 -1.64 -4.31 34.82
C ARG A 243 -1.28 -5.76 34.56
N ASP A 244 -1.22 -6.17 33.32
CA ASP A 244 -0.78 -7.52 32.91
C ASP A 244 0.55 -7.41 32.16
N ALA A 245 1.64 -7.42 32.91
CA ALA A 245 2.99 -7.31 32.37
C ALA A 245 3.38 -8.46 31.41
N ALA A 246 2.66 -9.59 31.45
CA ALA A 246 2.94 -10.72 30.57
C ALA A 246 2.45 -10.49 29.12
N THR A 247 1.38 -9.72 28.96
CA THR A 247 0.76 -9.42 27.66
C THR A 247 0.95 -7.97 27.21
N PHE A 248 1.52 -7.12 28.06
CA PHE A 248 1.78 -5.71 27.71
C PHE A 248 2.87 -5.59 26.64
N ALA A 249 2.54 -4.95 25.53
CA ALA A 249 3.44 -4.90 24.36
C ALA A 249 4.56 -3.85 24.44
N CYS A 250 4.33 -2.74 25.16
CA CYS A 250 5.29 -1.62 25.22
C CYS A 250 6.33 -1.86 26.33
N VAL A 251 7.20 -2.85 26.14
CA VAL A 251 8.16 -3.32 27.14
C VAL A 251 9.54 -2.66 27.05
N SER A 252 9.84 -1.95 25.97
CA SER A 252 11.10 -1.21 25.81
C SER A 252 11.15 -0.02 26.78
N GLU A 253 12.30 0.26 27.36
CA GLU A 253 12.50 1.40 28.28
C GLU A 253 12.17 2.75 27.64
N ASN A 254 12.34 2.87 26.30
CA ASN A 254 12.04 4.06 25.53
C ASN A 254 10.66 3.99 24.85
N SER A 255 9.79 3.04 25.21
CA SER A 255 8.46 2.96 24.64
C SER A 255 7.43 3.73 25.45
N ASN A 256 6.58 4.44 24.75
CA ASN A 256 5.39 5.07 25.30
C ASN A 256 4.14 4.34 24.83
N CYS A 257 3.13 4.29 25.69
CA CYS A 257 1.86 3.69 25.36
C CYS A 257 0.79 4.78 25.25
N SER A 258 0.02 4.76 24.16
CA SER A 258 -1.12 5.64 23.93
C SER A 258 -2.37 4.83 23.58
N ASP A 259 -3.52 5.27 24.08
CA ASP A 259 -4.80 4.66 23.72
C ASP A 259 -5.11 4.91 22.24
N SER A 260 -5.77 3.92 21.60
CA SER A 260 -6.20 4.09 20.22
C SER A 260 -7.31 5.15 20.13
N SER A 261 -7.18 6.08 19.17
CA SER A 261 -8.19 7.09 18.87
C SER A 261 -9.38 6.53 18.08
N ASP A 262 -9.19 5.37 17.43
CA ASP A 262 -10.10 4.89 16.39
C ASP A 262 -10.89 3.63 16.83
N GLY A 263 -10.77 3.26 18.10
CA GLY A 263 -11.43 2.10 18.67
C GLY A 263 -10.77 1.63 19.96
N PRO A 264 -11.21 0.49 20.51
CA PRO A 264 -10.56 -0.10 21.68
C PRO A 264 -9.14 -0.57 21.35
N GLY A 265 -8.27 -0.60 22.36
CA GLY A 265 -6.88 -1.02 22.24
C GLY A 265 -5.89 0.13 22.41
N TYR A 266 -4.62 -0.19 22.35
CA TYR A 266 -3.52 0.75 22.54
C TYR A 266 -2.43 0.56 21.48
N ARG A 267 -1.49 1.50 21.44
CA ARG A 267 -0.31 1.46 20.54
C ARG A 267 0.94 1.77 21.35
N CYS A 268 2.06 1.22 20.89
CA CYS A 268 3.38 1.57 21.40
C CYS A 268 4.06 2.51 20.43
N SER A 269 4.66 3.56 20.94
CA SER A 269 5.49 4.50 20.17
C SER A 269 6.81 4.71 20.92
N CYS A 270 7.86 5.12 20.22
CA CYS A 270 9.09 5.54 20.87
C CYS A 270 8.85 6.82 21.67
N SER A 271 9.37 6.89 22.90
CA SER A 271 9.29 8.11 23.72
C SER A 271 10.27 9.19 23.28
N GLN A 272 11.36 8.79 22.63
CA GLN A 272 12.33 9.66 21.95
C GLN A 272 12.70 9.02 20.63
N ASP A 273 12.58 9.81 19.59
CA ASP A 273 13.12 9.45 18.28
C ASP A 273 14.63 9.60 18.31
N ILE A 274 15.34 8.55 17.87
CA ILE A 274 16.78 8.61 17.68
C ILE A 274 16.99 9.03 16.23
N ASP A 275 17.64 10.17 16.01
CA ASP A 275 18.03 10.56 14.65
C ASP A 275 19.25 9.77 14.22
N GLU A 276 19.04 8.60 13.60
CA GLU A 276 20.12 7.74 13.13
C GLU A 276 20.98 8.44 12.08
N CYS A 277 20.43 9.44 11.40
CA CYS A 277 21.18 10.22 10.42
C CYS A 277 22.15 11.19 11.09
N GLU A 278 21.77 11.82 12.21
CA GLU A 278 22.65 12.66 13.02
C GLU A 278 23.68 11.83 13.79
N GLU A 279 23.26 10.70 14.35
CA GLU A 279 24.14 9.83 15.13
C GLU A 279 25.05 8.95 14.27
N ASN A 280 24.90 8.98 12.93
CA ASN A 280 25.62 8.14 11.98
C ASN A 280 25.51 6.63 12.26
N THR A 281 24.37 6.19 12.77
CA THR A 281 24.07 4.78 13.07
C THR A 281 23.35 4.07 11.92
N TYR A 282 23.21 4.71 10.75
CA TYR A 282 22.54 4.19 9.56
C TYR A 282 23.49 3.52 8.55
N ASP A 283 22.95 2.60 7.72
CA ASP A 283 23.62 2.03 6.54
C ASP A 283 22.81 2.26 5.26
N CYS A 284 23.07 3.36 4.58
CA CYS A 284 22.44 3.71 3.31
C CYS A 284 23.26 3.33 2.08
N ARG A 285 24.39 2.62 2.22
CA ARG A 285 25.26 2.17 1.12
C ARG A 285 25.54 3.23 0.07
N GLY A 286 25.79 4.47 0.52
CA GLY A 286 26.08 5.63 -0.33
C GLY A 286 24.85 6.44 -0.76
N GLY A 287 23.65 6.09 -0.31
CA GLY A 287 22.46 6.92 -0.38
C GLY A 287 22.39 7.97 0.73
N LYS A 288 21.41 8.88 0.64
CA LYS A 288 21.17 9.87 1.69
C LYS A 288 20.23 9.27 2.73
N CYS A 289 20.61 9.41 3.97
CA CYS A 289 19.78 9.12 5.12
C CYS A 289 18.72 10.20 5.29
N LYS A 290 17.50 9.78 5.64
CA LYS A 290 16.40 10.62 6.08
C LYS A 290 15.82 10.00 7.33
N ASN A 291 15.89 10.72 8.46
CA ASN A 291 15.28 10.30 9.70
C ASN A 291 13.76 10.15 9.56
N THR A 292 13.23 9.14 10.23
CA THR A 292 11.78 8.86 10.37
C THR A 292 11.54 8.45 11.82
N GLU A 293 10.35 8.68 12.35
CA GLU A 293 10.04 8.31 13.73
C GLU A 293 10.26 6.80 13.98
N GLY A 294 11.21 6.48 14.87
CA GLY A 294 11.60 5.12 15.23
C GLY A 294 12.51 4.41 14.24
N SER A 295 12.99 5.05 13.17
CA SER A 295 13.87 4.45 12.15
C SER A 295 14.40 5.49 11.16
N TYR A 296 15.09 5.05 10.11
CA TYR A 296 15.53 5.91 9.02
C TYR A 296 15.18 5.33 7.65
N SER A 297 15.12 6.17 6.65
CA SER A 297 14.94 5.76 5.24
C SER A 297 16.12 6.19 4.39
N CYS A 298 16.47 5.37 3.40
CA CYS A 298 17.57 5.68 2.48
C CYS A 298 17.04 6.10 1.12
N THR A 299 17.48 7.28 0.63
CA THR A 299 17.20 7.73 -0.73
C THR A 299 18.44 7.55 -1.59
N SER A 300 18.34 6.78 -2.70
CA SER A 300 19.46 6.65 -3.63
C SER A 300 19.52 7.87 -4.56
N ASP A 301 20.64 8.58 -4.58
CA ASP A 301 20.95 9.58 -5.61
C ASP A 301 21.25 8.87 -6.95
N ASN A 302 20.21 8.49 -7.68
CA ASN A 302 20.31 7.86 -9.01
C ASN A 302 20.82 8.84 -10.09
N LYS A 303 21.97 9.50 -9.86
CA LYS A 303 22.67 10.26 -10.92
C LYS A 303 23.46 9.35 -11.88
N LEU A 304 23.82 8.14 -11.47
CA LEU A 304 24.62 7.22 -12.30
C LEU A 304 23.82 6.52 -13.42
N LEU A 305 22.51 6.28 -13.25
CA LEU A 305 21.70 5.66 -14.31
C LEU A 305 21.42 6.60 -15.50
N LYS A 306 21.36 7.93 -15.28
CA LYS A 306 21.20 8.89 -16.39
C LYS A 306 22.45 8.99 -17.28
N VAL A 307 23.65 8.76 -16.75
CA VAL A 307 24.89 8.84 -17.54
C VAL A 307 25.08 7.58 -18.41
N ILE A 308 24.59 6.42 -17.98
CA ILE A 308 24.70 5.18 -18.77
C ILE A 308 23.71 5.16 -19.92
N LEU A 309 22.48 5.67 -19.73
CA LEU A 309 21.47 5.74 -20.80
C LEU A 309 21.81 6.79 -21.88
N VAL A 310 22.51 7.87 -21.54
CA VAL A 310 22.96 8.88 -22.51
C VAL A 310 24.16 8.39 -23.33
N ARG A 311 24.98 7.45 -22.81
CA ARG A 311 26.11 6.87 -23.56
C ARG A 311 25.73 5.71 -24.49
N LEU A 312 24.56 5.07 -24.30
CA LEU A 312 24.08 3.99 -25.19
C LEU A 312 23.26 4.49 -26.39
N SER A 313 22.85 5.78 -26.41
CA SER A 313 22.12 6.38 -27.53
C SER A 313 23.02 7.03 -28.61
N ALA A 314 24.34 6.98 -28.44
CA ALA A 314 25.31 7.65 -29.34
C ALA A 314 26.14 6.70 -30.23
N SER A 315 25.81 5.41 -30.32
CA SER A 315 26.50 4.48 -31.26
C SER A 315 25.60 4.12 -32.44
N ARG A 316 26.02 4.61 -33.57
CA ARG A 316 25.66 4.54 -34.98
C ARG A 316 24.79 3.36 -35.46
N PRO A 317 23.98 3.58 -36.53
CA PRO A 317 23.15 2.57 -37.16
C PRO A 317 23.98 1.65 -38.02
N TRP A 318 23.83 0.35 -37.83
CA TRP A 318 24.30 -0.68 -38.76
C TRP A 318 23.15 -1.06 -39.70
N HIS A 319 23.36 -0.83 -40.99
CA HIS A 319 22.54 -1.35 -42.08
C HIS A 319 22.60 -2.88 -42.05
N TRP A 320 21.44 -3.54 -42.07
CA TRP A 320 21.34 -4.93 -42.49
C TRP A 320 20.28 -5.06 -43.60
N SER A 321 20.75 -5.59 -44.72
CA SER A 321 19.97 -5.98 -45.90
C SER A 321 19.04 -7.12 -45.61
N ALA A 322 17.84 -7.03 -46.18
CA ALA A 322 16.88 -8.13 -46.19
C ALA A 322 17.34 -9.28 -47.06
N SER A 323 17.26 -10.53 -46.56
CA SER A 323 17.08 -11.73 -47.38
C SER A 323 15.89 -12.52 -46.86
N ARG A 324 14.94 -12.76 -47.77
CA ARG A 324 13.72 -13.54 -47.60
C ARG A 324 14.05 -15.02 -47.40
N GLY A 325 13.32 -15.66 -46.48
CA GLY A 325 13.22 -17.10 -46.40
C GLY A 325 11.94 -17.45 -45.67
N ALA A 326 10.95 -17.89 -46.43
CA ALA A 326 9.73 -18.48 -45.94
C ALA A 326 9.97 -19.91 -45.46
N VAL A 327 9.38 -20.29 -44.31
CA VAL A 327 8.95 -21.67 -44.03
C VAL A 327 7.73 -21.66 -43.12
N ASP A 328 6.80 -22.48 -43.50
CA ASP A 328 5.47 -22.74 -42.97
C ASP A 328 5.43 -23.36 -41.58
N GLY A 329 4.30 -23.05 -40.87
CA GLY A 329 3.50 -24.05 -40.14
C GLY A 329 3.99 -24.46 -38.76
N LEU A 330 3.22 -24.07 -37.75
CA LEU A 330 2.67 -25.00 -36.74
C LEU A 330 1.74 -24.22 -35.76
N SER A 331 0.57 -24.77 -35.58
CA SER A 331 -0.54 -24.37 -34.73
C SER A 331 -0.21 -24.46 -33.22
N PRO A 332 -0.79 -23.61 -32.37
CA PRO A 332 -0.63 -23.74 -30.92
C PRO A 332 -1.60 -24.76 -30.32
N ALA A 333 -1.05 -25.68 -29.53
CA ALA A 333 -1.80 -26.61 -28.69
C ALA A 333 -2.27 -25.91 -27.39
N GLU A 334 -3.54 -26.19 -27.06
CA GLU A 334 -4.19 -25.89 -25.79
C GLU A 334 -3.48 -26.58 -24.62
N ALA A 335 -3.27 -25.85 -23.53
CA ALA A 335 -2.97 -26.43 -22.22
C ALA A 335 -4.06 -26.02 -21.23
N VAL A 336 -4.97 -26.95 -20.98
CA VAL A 336 -5.90 -26.95 -19.85
C VAL A 336 -5.10 -27.43 -18.64
N ILE A 337 -5.16 -26.69 -17.54
CA ILE A 337 -4.72 -27.15 -16.22
C ILE A 337 -5.87 -26.97 -15.24
N HIS A 338 -6.16 -28.09 -14.57
CA HIS A 338 -7.09 -28.27 -13.45
C HIS A 338 -6.77 -27.40 -12.24
#